data_deef6a11d466b9db25ee6fdeeaef3d37
#
_entry.id   deef6a11d466b9db25ee6fdeeaef3d37
#
_cell.length_a   1.000
_cell.length_b   1.000
_cell.length_c   1.000
_cell.angle_alpha   90.00
_cell.angle_beta   90.00
_cell.angle_gamma   90.00
#
_symmetry.space_group_name_H-M   'P 1'
#
loop_
_entity.id
_entity.type
_entity.pdbx_description
1 polymer ?
#
loop_
_entity_poly.entity_id
_entity_poly.type
_entity_poly.pdbx_seq_one_letter_code
_entity_poly.pdbx_strand_id
1 'polypeptide(L)'
;MKHNLIAGSLLTATMLLSGCAMMGDRVSGASEECITRGIPTMVDDECLLPTWVAFGRAAQTGTQHWRDEVLQYMGSDTPRGGLARAVVFSQEGAEHWPTGLALFRRYTAQAPESIQPLLQQWQRDLERRIDLQSRLQSRLDAQHNRSTQGNSRQRQQIQVLEQENVELKKKLDALTAIEESMNARQSP
;
A
#
# COMPACT_ATOMS: atom_id res chain seq x y z
N MET A 1 -34.22 13.15 55.20
CA MET A 1 -35.56 12.69 54.78
C MET A 1 -35.67 12.69 53.27
N LYS A 2 -36.07 11.56 52.76
CA LYS A 2 -36.54 11.18 51.43
C LYS A 2 -35.49 10.70 50.44
N HIS A 3 -35.27 9.39 50.51
CA HIS A 3 -34.88 8.46 49.44
C HIS A 3 -35.91 8.48 48.29
N ASN A 4 -35.47 8.30 47.05
CA ASN A 4 -36.16 7.59 45.97
C ASN A 4 -35.06 7.19 44.97
N LEU A 5 -34.59 5.95 44.95
CA LEU A 5 -34.99 4.79 44.20
C LEU A 5 -35.39 5.14 42.75
N ILE A 6 -34.44 4.98 41.81
CA ILE A 6 -34.70 4.54 40.44
C ILE A 6 -33.74 3.39 40.13
N ALA A 7 -34.17 2.20 40.54
CA ALA A 7 -33.72 0.94 39.98
C ALA A 7 -34.63 0.63 38.78
N GLY A 8 -34.07 0.21 37.66
CA GLY A 8 -34.89 -0.40 36.64
C GLY A 8 -34.46 -0.04 35.21
N SER A 9 -33.94 -1.03 34.51
CA SER A 9 -33.78 -1.19 33.07
C SER A 9 -32.34 -1.17 32.58
N LEU A 10 -31.60 -2.18 32.97
CA LEU A 10 -30.37 -2.61 32.32
C LEU A 10 -30.44 -4.13 32.11
N LEU A 11 -31.35 -4.54 31.27
CA LEU A 11 -31.49 -5.95 30.84
C LEU A 11 -32.32 -5.96 29.56
N THR A 12 -31.64 -5.92 28.41
CA THR A 12 -32.07 -6.51 27.13
C THR A 12 -31.27 -5.90 25.96
N ALA A 13 -29.99 -6.24 25.82
CA ALA A 13 -29.26 -6.03 24.56
C ALA A 13 -28.05 -6.98 24.43
N THR A 14 -28.19 -8.25 24.80
CA THR A 14 -27.11 -9.24 24.67
C THR A 14 -27.58 -10.53 23.98
N MET A 15 -28.39 -10.43 22.94
CA MET A 15 -28.78 -11.61 22.14
C MET A 15 -28.93 -11.32 20.66
N LEU A 16 -27.88 -10.90 19.99
CA LEU A 16 -27.84 -10.92 18.49
C LEU A 16 -26.42 -11.15 17.92
N LEU A 17 -25.50 -11.79 18.63
CA LEU A 17 -24.17 -12.14 18.13
C LEU A 17 -23.90 -13.65 18.07
N SER A 18 -24.94 -14.48 18.04
CA SER A 18 -24.78 -15.95 17.98
C SER A 18 -25.12 -16.54 16.62
N GLY A 19 -24.96 -15.79 15.52
CA GLY A 19 -25.38 -16.21 14.18
C GLY A 19 -24.28 -16.64 13.21
N CYS A 20 -23.01 -16.62 13.57
CA CYS A 20 -21.92 -16.96 12.64
C CYS A 20 -21.07 -18.18 13.00
N ALA A 21 -21.45 -18.97 13.99
CA ALA A 21 -20.64 -20.11 14.46
C ALA A 21 -21.03 -21.48 13.88
N MET A 22 -21.98 -21.55 12.94
CA MET A 22 -22.42 -22.84 12.38
C MET A 22 -22.25 -22.98 10.87
N MET A 23 -21.34 -22.21 10.25
CA MET A 23 -21.02 -22.40 8.83
C MET A 23 -19.54 -22.79 8.61
N GLY A 24 -18.88 -23.30 9.68
CA GLY A 24 -17.46 -23.63 9.71
C GLY A 24 -17.10 -25.06 9.27
N ASP A 25 -18.04 -25.93 8.95
CA ASP A 25 -17.73 -27.37 8.84
C ASP A 25 -18.11 -28.04 7.51
N ARG A 26 -18.29 -27.27 6.43
CA ARG A 26 -18.54 -27.88 5.10
C ARG A 26 -17.74 -27.31 3.94
N VAL A 27 -16.57 -26.76 4.20
CA VAL A 27 -15.56 -26.52 3.15
C VAL A 27 -14.37 -27.50 3.32
N SER A 28 -14.58 -28.58 4.03
CA SER A 28 -13.65 -29.72 4.12
C SER A 28 -13.94 -30.73 3.03
N GLY A 29 -13.93 -30.30 1.76
CA GLY A 29 -14.10 -31.21 0.64
C GLY A 29 -12.82 -31.39 -0.20
N ALA A 30 -11.74 -30.72 0.15
CA ALA A 30 -10.44 -31.10 -0.38
C ALA A 30 -9.90 -32.20 0.55
N SER A 31 -9.95 -33.45 0.09
CA SER A 31 -9.29 -34.54 0.79
C SER A 31 -7.85 -34.14 1.10
N GLU A 32 -7.36 -34.43 2.29
CA GLU A 32 -5.93 -34.20 2.67
C GLU A 32 -4.97 -34.81 1.63
N GLU A 33 -5.44 -35.79 0.87
CA GLU A 33 -4.75 -36.42 -0.27
C GLU A 33 -4.44 -35.44 -1.41
N CYS A 34 -5.24 -34.39 -1.62
CA CYS A 34 -4.99 -33.39 -2.66
C CYS A 34 -3.88 -32.40 -2.31
N ILE A 35 -3.57 -32.23 -1.02
CA ILE A 35 -2.53 -31.30 -0.57
C ILE A 35 -1.17 -32.01 -0.59
N THR A 36 -0.67 -32.29 -1.77
CA THR A 36 0.72 -32.75 -1.91
C THR A 36 1.66 -31.60 -1.55
N ARG A 37 2.69 -31.90 -0.75
CA ARG A 37 3.74 -30.96 -0.36
C ARG A 37 4.43 -30.42 -1.60
N GLY A 38 4.22 -29.14 -1.92
CA GLY A 38 4.97 -28.50 -2.98
C GLY A 38 4.10 -27.72 -3.97
N ILE A 39 4.64 -27.56 -5.17
CA ILE A 39 4.04 -26.78 -6.22
C ILE A 39 2.95 -27.59 -6.90
N PRO A 40 1.74 -27.04 -7.08
CA PRO A 40 0.60 -27.76 -7.66
C PRO A 40 0.88 -28.24 -9.07
N THR A 41 0.23 -29.31 -9.49
CA THR A 41 0.33 -29.86 -10.85
C THR A 41 -0.47 -29.03 -11.84
N MET A 42 -0.41 -29.39 -13.12
CA MET A 42 -1.24 -28.86 -14.19
C MET A 42 -2.14 -29.97 -14.77
N VAL A 43 -2.30 -31.07 -14.03
CA VAL A 43 -3.22 -32.14 -14.40
C VAL A 43 -4.63 -31.71 -14.04
N ASP A 44 -5.56 -31.78 -15.01
CA ASP A 44 -6.96 -31.39 -14.83
C ASP A 44 -7.73 -32.49 -14.13
N ASP A 45 -7.67 -32.51 -12.82
CA ASP A 45 -8.35 -33.45 -11.93
C ASP A 45 -9.04 -32.70 -10.77
N GLU A 46 -9.71 -33.42 -9.90
CA GLU A 46 -10.42 -32.87 -8.76
C GLU A 46 -9.53 -32.15 -7.74
N CYS A 47 -8.24 -32.46 -7.72
CA CYS A 47 -7.25 -31.86 -6.83
C CYS A 47 -6.62 -30.56 -7.38
N LEU A 48 -6.76 -30.28 -8.67
CA LEU A 48 -6.09 -29.15 -9.32
C LEU A 48 -6.45 -27.81 -8.67
N LEU A 49 -7.73 -27.47 -8.61
CA LEU A 49 -8.18 -26.21 -8.02
C LEU A 49 -7.86 -26.12 -6.52
N PRO A 50 -8.17 -27.12 -5.68
CA PRO A 50 -7.81 -27.11 -4.27
C PRO A 50 -6.32 -26.91 -4.00
N THR A 51 -5.44 -27.56 -4.77
CA THR A 51 -3.98 -27.43 -4.59
C THR A 51 -3.48 -26.06 -5.00
N TRP A 52 -4.00 -25.44 -6.06
CA TRP A 52 -3.65 -24.07 -6.42
C TRP A 52 -4.13 -23.06 -5.40
N VAL A 53 -5.32 -23.22 -4.82
CA VAL A 53 -5.81 -22.37 -3.73
C VAL A 53 -4.93 -22.51 -2.49
N ALA A 54 -4.58 -23.73 -2.10
CA ALA A 54 -3.67 -23.99 -0.98
C ALA A 54 -2.28 -23.39 -1.22
N PHE A 55 -1.75 -23.49 -2.44
CA PHE A 55 -0.46 -22.89 -2.83
C PHE A 55 -0.52 -21.36 -2.76
N GLY A 56 -1.59 -20.73 -3.27
CA GLY A 56 -1.78 -19.28 -3.17
C GLY A 56 -1.83 -18.79 -1.72
N ARG A 57 -2.50 -19.56 -0.85
CA ARG A 57 -2.51 -19.30 0.60
C ARG A 57 -1.12 -19.45 1.20
N ALA A 58 -0.38 -20.51 0.86
CA ALA A 58 0.98 -20.73 1.33
C ALA A 58 1.92 -19.60 0.87
N ALA A 59 1.79 -19.11 -0.36
CA ALA A 59 2.54 -17.96 -0.84
C ALA A 59 2.26 -16.69 -0.03
N GLN A 60 1.01 -16.48 0.38
CA GLN A 60 0.58 -15.32 1.16
C GLN A 60 1.05 -15.38 2.62
N THR A 61 0.96 -16.56 3.26
CA THR A 61 1.20 -16.72 4.71
C THR A 61 2.54 -17.34 5.04
N GLY A 62 3.24 -17.89 4.04
CA GLY A 62 4.52 -18.57 4.18
C GLY A 62 5.67 -17.64 4.52
N THR A 63 6.76 -18.22 4.98
CA THR A 63 8.00 -17.50 5.25
C THR A 63 8.71 -17.06 3.98
N GLN A 64 9.59 -16.06 4.08
CA GLN A 64 10.45 -15.67 2.97
C GLN A 64 11.28 -16.87 2.46
N HIS A 65 11.84 -17.66 3.38
CA HIS A 65 12.60 -18.87 3.05
C HIS A 65 11.81 -19.84 2.16
N TRP A 66 10.53 -20.08 2.48
CA TRP A 66 9.67 -20.94 1.64
C TRP A 66 9.47 -20.35 0.24
N ARG A 67 9.28 -19.04 0.13
CA ARG A 67 9.14 -18.38 -1.18
C ARG A 67 10.42 -18.48 -2.00
N ASP A 68 11.58 -18.26 -1.37
CA ASP A 68 12.89 -18.38 -2.01
C ASP A 68 13.13 -19.80 -2.53
N GLU A 69 12.78 -20.84 -1.73
CA GLU A 69 12.84 -22.24 -2.18
C GLU A 69 11.98 -22.48 -3.42
N VAL A 70 10.72 -22.00 -3.43
CA VAL A 70 9.85 -22.12 -4.62
C VAL A 70 10.50 -21.45 -5.83
N LEU A 71 11.03 -20.25 -5.68
CA LEU A 71 11.67 -19.49 -6.77
C LEU A 71 12.96 -20.17 -7.27
N GLN A 72 13.68 -20.85 -6.40
CA GLN A 72 14.89 -21.59 -6.73
C GLN A 72 14.60 -22.87 -7.51
N TYR A 73 13.57 -23.63 -7.09
CA TYR A 73 13.26 -24.92 -7.69
C TYR A 73 12.39 -24.82 -8.95
N MET A 74 11.71 -23.70 -9.16
CA MET A 74 10.80 -23.55 -10.31
C MET A 74 11.40 -22.70 -11.42
N GLY A 75 11.64 -23.35 -12.56
CA GLY A 75 11.97 -22.62 -13.80
C GLY A 75 10.80 -21.76 -14.29
N SER A 76 11.12 -20.64 -14.95
CA SER A 76 10.11 -19.73 -15.54
C SER A 76 9.62 -20.17 -16.93
N ASP A 77 10.20 -21.22 -17.51
CA ASP A 77 10.02 -21.56 -18.92
C ASP A 77 8.88 -22.56 -19.19
N THR A 78 8.22 -23.00 -18.14
CA THR A 78 7.04 -23.87 -18.22
C THR A 78 5.80 -23.17 -17.66
N PRO A 79 4.58 -23.47 -18.16
CA PRO A 79 3.35 -22.90 -17.60
C PRO A 79 3.22 -23.12 -16.10
N ARG A 80 3.51 -24.33 -15.62
CA ARG A 80 3.51 -24.67 -14.19
C ARG A 80 4.46 -23.80 -13.38
N GLY A 81 5.73 -23.78 -13.79
CA GLY A 81 6.76 -23.03 -13.08
C GLY A 81 6.52 -21.52 -13.16
N GLY A 82 6.18 -21.02 -14.33
CA GLY A 82 5.88 -19.62 -14.54
C GLY A 82 4.70 -19.14 -13.69
N LEU A 83 3.61 -19.88 -13.61
CA LEU A 83 2.45 -19.55 -12.77
C LEU A 83 2.76 -19.66 -11.28
N ALA A 84 3.51 -20.68 -10.84
CA ALA A 84 3.93 -20.79 -9.46
C ALA A 84 4.80 -19.58 -9.04
N ARG A 85 5.77 -19.19 -9.87
CA ARG A 85 6.57 -17.98 -9.64
C ARG A 85 5.72 -16.70 -9.66
N ALA A 86 4.74 -16.61 -10.57
CA ALA A 86 3.82 -15.46 -10.62
C ALA A 86 3.05 -15.29 -9.30
N VAL A 87 2.55 -16.39 -8.73
CA VAL A 87 1.87 -16.40 -7.43
C VAL A 87 2.81 -15.94 -6.32
N VAL A 88 4.04 -16.44 -6.26
CA VAL A 88 5.02 -16.03 -5.25
C VAL A 88 5.37 -14.55 -5.40
N PHE A 89 5.76 -14.09 -6.59
CA PHE A 89 6.08 -12.68 -6.84
C PHE A 89 4.92 -11.73 -6.53
N SER A 90 3.68 -12.19 -6.68
CA SER A 90 2.53 -11.38 -6.31
C SER A 90 2.40 -11.13 -4.80
N GLN A 91 3.07 -11.93 -3.97
CA GLN A 91 3.07 -11.81 -2.51
C GLN A 91 4.37 -11.20 -1.94
N GLU A 92 5.34 -10.93 -2.79
CA GLU A 92 6.57 -10.24 -2.44
C GLU A 92 6.45 -8.71 -2.53
N GLY A 93 7.58 -8.01 -2.40
CA GLY A 93 7.64 -6.56 -2.53
C GLY A 93 7.20 -6.06 -3.92
N ALA A 94 6.80 -4.81 -3.98
CA ALA A 94 6.24 -4.19 -5.18
C ALA A 94 7.18 -4.21 -6.40
N GLU A 95 8.47 -4.33 -6.16
CA GLU A 95 9.52 -4.47 -7.18
C GLU A 95 9.37 -5.78 -7.98
N HIS A 96 8.77 -6.82 -7.40
CA HIS A 96 8.55 -8.11 -8.06
C HIS A 96 7.20 -8.22 -8.79
N TRP A 97 6.24 -7.34 -8.50
CA TRP A 97 4.90 -7.38 -9.08
C TRP A 97 4.85 -7.31 -10.61
N PRO A 98 5.65 -6.45 -11.28
CA PRO A 98 5.67 -6.44 -12.76
C PRO A 98 6.08 -7.78 -13.36
N THR A 99 7.07 -8.45 -12.75
CA THR A 99 7.53 -9.78 -13.17
C THR A 99 6.44 -10.82 -12.95
N GLY A 100 5.79 -10.83 -11.79
CA GLY A 100 4.66 -11.71 -11.51
C GLY A 100 3.52 -11.52 -12.51
N LEU A 101 3.16 -10.27 -12.82
CA LEU A 101 2.13 -9.94 -13.78
C LEU A 101 2.47 -10.42 -15.20
N ALA A 102 3.72 -10.24 -15.64
CA ALA A 102 4.17 -10.71 -16.95
C ALA A 102 4.06 -12.24 -17.07
N LEU A 103 4.37 -12.99 -16.01
CA LEU A 103 4.24 -14.44 -15.97
C LEU A 103 2.76 -14.89 -16.01
N PHE A 104 1.87 -14.24 -15.26
CA PHE A 104 0.43 -14.50 -15.37
C PHE A 104 -0.07 -14.29 -16.78
N ARG A 105 0.23 -13.16 -17.40
CA ARG A 105 -0.18 -12.85 -18.79
C ARG A 105 0.32 -13.88 -19.80
N ARG A 106 1.55 -14.37 -19.60
CA ARG A 106 2.16 -15.36 -20.49
C ARG A 106 1.52 -16.74 -20.39
N TYR A 107 1.17 -17.18 -19.19
CA TYR A 107 0.89 -18.58 -18.93
C TYR A 107 -0.56 -18.90 -18.53
N THR A 108 -1.38 -17.92 -18.14
CA THR A 108 -2.77 -18.20 -17.69
C THR A 108 -3.59 -18.91 -18.75
N ALA A 109 -3.49 -18.52 -20.02
CA ALA A 109 -4.22 -19.17 -21.11
C ALA A 109 -3.71 -20.59 -21.45
N GLN A 110 -2.55 -20.99 -20.94
CA GLN A 110 -1.97 -22.32 -21.12
C GLN A 110 -2.28 -23.27 -19.96
N ALA A 111 -2.97 -22.75 -18.93
CA ALA A 111 -3.42 -23.55 -17.80
C ALA A 111 -4.71 -24.30 -18.16
N PRO A 112 -5.02 -25.42 -17.48
CA PRO A 112 -6.32 -26.07 -17.59
C PRO A 112 -7.47 -25.10 -17.36
N GLU A 113 -8.56 -25.25 -18.12
CA GLU A 113 -9.69 -24.31 -18.08
C GLU A 113 -10.31 -24.19 -16.68
N SER A 114 -10.30 -25.27 -15.91
CA SER A 114 -10.86 -25.33 -14.56
C SER A 114 -10.21 -24.35 -13.58
N ILE A 115 -8.92 -23.98 -13.75
CA ILE A 115 -8.20 -23.03 -12.88
C ILE A 115 -7.99 -21.64 -13.51
N GLN A 116 -8.26 -21.47 -14.81
CA GLN A 116 -8.06 -20.16 -15.46
C GLN A 116 -8.82 -19.03 -14.77
N PRO A 117 -10.09 -19.20 -14.33
CA PRO A 117 -10.79 -18.14 -13.62
C PRO A 117 -10.08 -17.67 -12.33
N LEU A 118 -9.50 -18.59 -11.56
CA LEU A 118 -8.72 -18.28 -10.36
C LEU A 118 -7.44 -17.49 -10.73
N LEU A 119 -6.69 -17.95 -11.71
CA LEU A 119 -5.47 -17.30 -12.17
C LEU A 119 -5.74 -15.89 -12.73
N GLN A 120 -6.81 -15.72 -13.50
CA GLN A 120 -7.27 -14.42 -13.99
C GLN A 120 -7.67 -13.49 -12.83
N GLN A 121 -8.30 -14.02 -11.79
CA GLN A 121 -8.63 -13.24 -10.61
C GLN A 121 -7.35 -12.72 -9.92
N TRP A 122 -6.37 -13.57 -9.70
CA TRP A 122 -5.08 -13.17 -9.11
C TRP A 122 -4.33 -12.17 -9.99
N GLN A 123 -4.36 -12.36 -11.31
CA GLN A 123 -3.79 -11.41 -12.27
C GLN A 123 -4.44 -10.02 -12.13
N ARG A 124 -5.78 -9.94 -12.13
CA ARG A 124 -6.53 -8.69 -11.97
C ARG A 124 -6.25 -8.02 -10.62
N ASP A 125 -6.12 -8.81 -9.56
CA ASP A 125 -5.78 -8.28 -8.22
C ASP A 125 -4.38 -7.67 -8.19
N LEU A 126 -3.44 -8.29 -8.86
CA LEU A 126 -2.07 -7.78 -8.99
C LEU A 126 -2.03 -6.50 -9.84
N GLU A 127 -2.76 -6.45 -10.95
CA GLU A 127 -2.90 -5.26 -11.80
C GLU A 127 -3.46 -4.07 -11.01
N ARG A 128 -4.50 -4.30 -10.19
CA ARG A 128 -5.08 -3.25 -9.33
C ARG A 128 -4.10 -2.74 -8.28
N ARG A 129 -3.29 -3.63 -7.68
CA ARG A 129 -2.26 -3.24 -6.70
C ARG A 129 -1.18 -2.37 -7.34
N ILE A 130 -0.70 -2.74 -8.53
CA ILE A 130 0.29 -1.95 -9.30
C ILE A 130 -0.26 -0.56 -9.63
N ASP A 131 -1.49 -0.48 -10.14
CA ASP A 131 -2.14 0.80 -10.48
C ASP A 131 -2.31 1.68 -9.24
N LEU A 132 -2.78 1.13 -8.13
CA LEU A 132 -2.94 1.88 -6.88
C LEU A 132 -1.61 2.42 -6.37
N GLN A 133 -0.56 1.61 -6.39
CA GLN A 133 0.77 2.06 -5.98
C GLN A 133 1.32 3.17 -6.87
N SER A 134 1.17 3.05 -8.18
CA SER A 134 1.58 4.10 -9.13
C SER A 134 0.85 5.42 -8.86
N ARG A 135 -0.47 5.38 -8.60
CA ARG A 135 -1.25 6.57 -8.24
C ARG A 135 -0.82 7.19 -6.92
N LEU A 136 -0.52 6.36 -5.92
CA LEU A 136 -0.02 6.85 -4.62
C LEU A 136 1.33 7.54 -4.78
N GLN A 137 2.26 6.92 -5.51
CA GLN A 137 3.58 7.50 -5.78
C GLN A 137 3.45 8.85 -6.50
N SER A 138 2.64 8.92 -7.56
CA SER A 138 2.39 10.16 -8.30
C SER A 138 1.81 11.28 -7.42
N ARG A 139 0.95 10.95 -6.46
CA ARG A 139 0.40 11.93 -5.50
C ARG A 139 1.46 12.43 -4.52
N LEU A 140 2.30 11.53 -4.01
CA LEU A 140 3.41 11.90 -3.12
C LEU A 140 4.41 12.82 -3.84
N ASP A 141 4.77 12.49 -5.07
CA ASP A 141 5.68 13.30 -5.89
C ASP A 141 5.08 14.69 -6.17
N ALA A 142 3.79 14.76 -6.51
CA ALA A 142 3.10 16.03 -6.71
C ALA A 142 3.03 16.88 -5.42
N GLN A 143 2.80 16.26 -4.27
CA GLN A 143 2.81 16.95 -2.98
C GLN A 143 4.21 17.46 -2.62
N HIS A 144 5.24 16.62 -2.81
CA HIS A 144 6.63 17.01 -2.58
C HIS A 144 7.04 18.20 -3.45
N ASN A 145 6.72 18.16 -4.74
CA ASN A 145 7.01 19.24 -5.68
C ASN A 145 6.31 20.56 -5.29
N ARG A 146 5.03 20.51 -4.86
CA ARG A 146 4.31 21.70 -4.37
C ARG A 146 4.97 22.28 -3.12
N SER A 147 5.37 21.42 -2.18
CA SER A 147 6.05 21.86 -0.95
C SER A 147 7.39 22.51 -1.27
N THR A 148 8.19 21.92 -2.14
CA THR A 148 9.49 22.46 -2.56
C THR A 148 9.34 23.82 -3.26
N GLN A 149 8.34 23.95 -4.17
CA GLN A 149 8.05 25.23 -4.82
C GLN A 149 7.56 26.30 -3.83
N GLY A 150 6.71 25.90 -2.87
CA GLY A 150 6.26 26.80 -1.80
C GLY A 150 7.42 27.34 -0.99
N ASN A 151 8.30 26.46 -0.55
CA ASN A 151 9.49 26.83 0.22
C ASN A 151 10.45 27.73 -0.57
N SER A 152 10.65 27.50 -1.86
CA SER A 152 11.52 28.35 -2.67
C SER A 152 10.93 29.75 -2.86
N ARG A 153 9.61 29.88 -3.09
CA ARG A 153 8.92 31.18 -3.17
C ARG A 153 9.02 31.93 -1.85
N GLN A 154 8.81 31.26 -0.74
CA GLN A 154 8.94 31.85 0.60
C GLN A 154 10.36 32.37 0.87
N ARG A 155 11.39 31.62 0.51
CA ARG A 155 12.79 32.07 0.62
C ARG A 155 13.07 33.31 -0.23
N GLN A 156 12.53 33.36 -1.46
CA GLN A 156 12.67 34.54 -2.31
C GLN A 156 12.00 35.78 -1.68
N GLN A 157 10.79 35.62 -1.12
CA GLN A 157 10.10 36.70 -0.42
C GLN A 157 10.87 37.19 0.78
N ILE A 158 11.44 36.29 1.58
CA ILE A 158 12.30 36.65 2.72
C ILE A 158 13.50 37.49 2.26
N GLN A 159 14.19 37.08 1.20
CA GLN A 159 15.34 37.81 0.66
C GLN A 159 14.94 39.23 0.19
N VAL A 160 13.79 39.39 -0.47
CA VAL A 160 13.29 40.71 -0.87
C VAL A 160 12.99 41.57 0.34
N LEU A 161 12.28 41.04 1.34
CA LEU A 161 11.98 41.78 2.58
C LEU A 161 13.22 42.14 3.37
N GLU A 162 14.22 41.32 3.42
CA GLU A 162 15.53 41.61 4.04
C GLU A 162 16.24 42.77 3.33
N GLN A 163 16.22 42.80 2.00
CA GLN A 163 16.78 43.89 1.22
C GLN A 163 16.03 45.22 1.46
N GLU A 164 14.69 45.16 1.44
CA GLU A 164 13.85 46.34 1.76
C GLU A 164 14.11 46.87 3.18
N ASN A 165 14.24 45.98 4.15
CA ASN A 165 14.58 46.37 5.53
C ASN A 165 15.93 47.07 5.63
N VAL A 166 16.96 46.55 4.93
CA VAL A 166 18.28 47.19 4.89
C VAL A 166 18.19 48.61 4.28
N GLU A 167 17.40 48.74 3.21
CA GLU A 167 17.23 50.00 2.51
C GLU A 167 16.44 51.03 3.38
N LEU A 168 15.38 50.58 4.04
CA LEU A 168 14.64 51.42 5.00
C LEU A 168 15.49 51.85 6.16
N LYS A 169 16.34 50.98 6.67
CA LYS A 169 17.27 51.33 7.76
C LYS A 169 18.26 52.42 7.34
N LYS A 170 18.84 52.31 6.14
CA LYS A 170 19.71 53.34 5.56
C LYS A 170 18.99 54.71 5.43
N LYS A 171 17.72 54.71 5.02
CA LYS A 171 16.92 55.92 4.90
C LYS A 171 16.64 56.54 6.27
N LEU A 172 16.33 55.72 7.27
CA LEU A 172 16.17 56.19 8.68
C LEU A 172 17.45 56.79 9.20
N ASP A 173 18.57 56.12 9.03
CA ASP A 173 19.88 56.64 9.48
C ASP A 173 20.21 57.99 8.83
N ALA A 174 19.93 58.13 7.53
CA ALA A 174 20.10 59.40 6.81
C ALA A 174 19.18 60.54 7.31
N LEU A 175 17.92 60.23 7.62
CA LEU A 175 16.96 61.18 8.18
C LEU A 175 17.38 61.64 9.58
N THR A 176 17.82 60.69 10.42
CA THR A 176 18.37 61.01 11.78
C THR A 176 19.59 61.92 11.72
N ALA A 177 20.52 61.67 10.77
CA ALA A 177 21.68 62.52 10.57
C ALA A 177 21.29 63.95 10.12
N ILE A 178 20.26 64.09 9.29
CA ILE A 178 19.72 65.42 8.89
C ILE A 178 19.12 66.11 10.07
N GLU A 179 18.32 65.43 10.88
CA GLU A 179 17.68 65.97 12.09
C GLU A 179 18.73 66.47 13.11
N GLU A 180 19.75 65.66 13.36
CA GLU A 180 20.87 66.03 14.22
C GLU A 180 21.58 67.30 13.70
N SER A 181 21.82 67.37 12.38
CA SER A 181 22.47 68.53 11.76
C SER A 181 21.64 69.80 11.84
N MET A 182 20.33 69.69 11.76
CA MET A 182 19.38 70.83 11.89
C MET A 182 19.34 71.31 13.36
N ASN A 183 19.26 70.38 14.32
CA ASN A 183 19.30 70.74 15.74
C ASN A 183 20.57 71.40 16.13
N ALA A 184 21.75 70.96 15.64
CA ALA A 184 23.04 71.57 15.88
C ALA A 184 23.14 73.03 15.35
N ARG A 185 22.38 73.36 14.26
CA ARG A 185 22.33 74.74 13.72
C ARG A 185 21.35 75.67 14.47
N GLN A 186 20.44 75.13 15.26
CA GLN A 186 19.42 75.89 15.99
C GLN A 186 19.83 76.12 17.42
N SER A 187 20.92 75.52 17.91
CA SER A 187 21.47 75.78 19.23
C SER A 187 22.44 77.00 19.15
N PRO A 188 22.14 78.12 19.87
CA PRO A 188 22.94 79.32 19.84
C PRO A 188 24.28 79.17 20.58
#